data_d1c5c9e2642bd6b9f944a8a4717248ab
#
_entry.id   d1c5c9e2642bd6b9f944a8a4717248ab
#
_cell.length_a   1.000
_cell.length_b   1.000
_cell.length_c   1.000
_cell.angle_alpha   90.00
_cell.angle_beta   90.00
_cell.angle_gamma   90.00
#
_symmetry.space_group_name_H-M   'P 1'
#
loop_
_entity.id
_entity.type
_entity.pdbx_description
1 polymer ?
#
loop_
_entity_poly.entity_id
_entity_poly.type
_entity_poly.pdbx_seq_one_letter_code
_entity_poly.pdbx_strand_id
1 'polypeptide(L)'
;MQRRTFLKQSSLTAMGIGVFGTLLPNNKNAGAGLRVNGQRIESRIFELAKFGVDEKGRGYRVAYTKGDIEGRAWFMDRMKKAGLNPGIDAAGNIIGKRKGKNEALKPIAFGSHIDMVPDGGNYDGTLGSISALEVIEILNENKVVTAHPLEVIIFGNEEGGTIGSKAITSGLTKEGLQQISQSGLTHSEGIKAIGGNPDKLQSCLRNKGDFHAWLELHIEQGGILEKENIQIGVVEGIVGIVHWEVTVEGFANHAGATPMNMRQDALLAASKFIISVNEVINSVKGTQVGTVGKVAVQPGAYNVIPGKVILGLEIRDLSAAKIEMLFNEIEKQAATIAKESKTSIRFSRQPNESKPALTDKKLQQVIDATAKSLGFTTQFMQSGAGHDSQHIATIAPSAMIFIPSVGGISHSPKEFSTATDMENGANVLLQTILQLDKD
;
A
#
# COMPACT_ATOMS: atom_id res chain seq x y z
N MET A 1 6.97 -6.55 -60.93
CA MET A 1 8.09 -7.23 -61.63
C MET A 1 8.85 -8.03 -60.56
N GLN A 2 8.67 -9.33 -60.52
CA GLN A 2 9.53 -10.44 -60.88
C GLN A 2 10.73 -10.60 -59.93
N ARG A 3 10.71 -11.65 -59.07
CA ARG A 3 11.26 -13.01 -59.20
C ARG A 3 12.77 -13.05 -58.87
N ARG A 4 13.41 -13.98 -58.15
CA ARG A 4 13.32 -15.43 -57.92
C ARG A 4 14.37 -15.85 -56.88
N THR A 5 14.03 -16.71 -55.93
CA THR A 5 14.47 -18.06 -55.59
C THR A 5 15.93 -18.46 -55.93
N PHE A 6 16.67 -18.99 -54.93
CA PHE A 6 17.53 -20.14 -55.11
C PHE A 6 17.75 -20.96 -53.81
N LEU A 7 17.31 -22.20 -53.86
CA LEU A 7 17.65 -23.28 -52.94
C LEU A 7 19.00 -23.88 -53.33
N LYS A 8 19.81 -24.34 -52.36
CA LYS A 8 20.63 -25.55 -52.53
C LYS A 8 20.87 -26.23 -51.19
N GLN A 9 20.45 -27.50 -51.13
CA GLN A 9 20.79 -28.52 -50.16
C GLN A 9 22.25 -28.99 -50.34
N SER A 10 22.88 -29.37 -49.22
CA SER A 10 23.93 -30.37 -49.23
C SER A 10 23.93 -31.12 -47.90
N SER A 11 23.60 -32.37 -47.96
CA SER A 11 23.69 -33.37 -46.91
C SER A 11 25.14 -33.85 -46.75
N LEU A 12 25.60 -34.05 -45.52
CA LEU A 12 26.69 -34.98 -45.20
C LEU A 12 26.43 -35.67 -43.85
N THR A 13 26.28 -36.96 -43.93
CA THR A 13 26.13 -37.92 -42.84
C THR A 13 27.50 -38.20 -42.22
N ALA A 14 27.65 -38.15 -40.90
CA ALA A 14 28.76 -38.83 -40.21
C ALA A 14 28.22 -39.49 -38.95
N MET A 15 28.24 -40.80 -38.89
CA MET A 15 28.02 -41.62 -37.70
C MET A 15 29.19 -41.44 -36.71
N GLY A 16 28.87 -41.15 -35.45
CA GLY A 16 29.78 -41.22 -34.32
C GLY A 16 29.10 -41.87 -33.14
N ILE A 17 29.55 -43.05 -32.76
CA ILE A 17 29.14 -43.82 -31.58
C ILE A 17 29.68 -43.08 -30.36
N GLY A 18 28.83 -42.66 -29.45
CA GLY A 18 29.21 -41.98 -28.19
C GLY A 18 28.33 -42.39 -27.03
N VAL A 19 28.92 -43.07 -26.13
CA VAL A 19 28.68 -43.42 -24.73
C VAL A 19 27.48 -42.70 -24.08
N PHE A 20 26.48 -43.43 -23.66
CA PHE A 20 25.43 -43.03 -22.76
C PHE A 20 26.02 -42.77 -21.35
N GLY A 21 26.36 -41.53 -21.07
CA GLY A 21 26.52 -41.02 -19.72
C GLY A 21 25.19 -40.42 -19.26
N THR A 22 24.51 -41.08 -18.35
CA THR A 22 23.33 -40.49 -17.64
C THR A 22 23.78 -39.33 -16.79
N LEU A 23 23.76 -38.13 -17.36
CA LEU A 23 23.83 -36.90 -16.59
C LEU A 23 22.48 -36.70 -15.90
N LEU A 24 22.42 -37.01 -14.60
CA LEU A 24 21.38 -36.51 -13.73
C LEU A 24 21.38 -34.97 -13.83
N PRO A 25 20.24 -34.31 -14.06
CA PRO A 25 20.21 -32.87 -14.09
C PRO A 25 20.53 -32.34 -12.68
N ASN A 26 21.64 -31.61 -12.60
CA ASN A 26 22.06 -30.93 -11.40
C ASN A 26 21.07 -29.78 -11.15
N ASN A 27 20.09 -30.02 -10.27
CA ASN A 27 18.91 -29.21 -10.03
C ASN A 27 19.24 -27.93 -9.18
N LYS A 28 20.34 -27.22 -9.50
CA LYS A 28 20.76 -26.01 -8.77
C LYS A 28 20.06 -24.72 -9.23
N ASN A 29 19.20 -24.74 -10.26
CA ASN A 29 18.54 -23.55 -10.78
C ASN A 29 17.06 -23.77 -11.16
N ALA A 30 16.33 -24.57 -10.41
CA ALA A 30 14.93 -24.88 -10.73
C ALA A 30 13.97 -23.65 -10.73
N GLY A 31 14.41 -22.49 -10.24
CA GLY A 31 13.59 -21.26 -10.17
C GLY A 31 14.00 -20.12 -11.11
N ALA A 32 15.22 -20.14 -11.65
CA ALA A 32 15.78 -18.99 -12.37
C ALA A 32 15.12 -18.65 -13.72
N GLY A 33 14.21 -19.50 -14.22
CA GLY A 33 13.46 -19.31 -15.47
C GLY A 33 11.95 -19.12 -15.28
N LEU A 34 11.43 -19.20 -14.04
CA LEU A 34 10.00 -19.09 -13.80
C LEU A 34 9.51 -17.67 -14.07
N ARG A 35 8.36 -17.59 -14.71
CA ARG A 35 7.65 -16.34 -14.96
C ARG A 35 6.18 -16.47 -14.57
N VAL A 36 5.61 -15.37 -14.08
CA VAL A 36 4.18 -15.24 -13.82
C VAL A 36 3.41 -15.07 -15.13
N ASN A 37 2.10 -15.28 -15.07
CA ASN A 37 1.19 -15.05 -16.19
C ASN A 37 0.45 -13.72 -15.97
N GLY A 38 0.90 -12.65 -16.62
CA GLY A 38 0.32 -11.31 -16.49
C GLY A 38 -1.15 -11.24 -16.93
N GLN A 39 -1.54 -11.98 -17.96
CA GLN A 39 -2.95 -12.05 -18.40
C GLN A 39 -3.83 -12.71 -17.33
N ARG A 40 -3.31 -13.72 -16.62
CA ARG A 40 -4.04 -14.38 -15.53
C ARG A 40 -4.22 -13.43 -14.35
N ILE A 41 -3.20 -12.63 -14.01
CA ILE A 41 -3.29 -11.58 -12.99
C ILE A 41 -4.38 -10.58 -13.35
N GLU A 42 -4.32 -10.01 -14.55
CA GLU A 42 -5.30 -9.03 -15.04
C GLU A 42 -6.72 -9.58 -15.05
N SER A 43 -6.91 -10.79 -15.61
CA SER A 43 -8.22 -11.45 -15.64
C SER A 43 -8.83 -11.61 -14.25
N ARG A 44 -8.01 -11.98 -13.25
CA ARG A 44 -8.47 -12.17 -11.86
C ARG A 44 -8.79 -10.88 -11.14
N ILE A 45 -8.07 -9.81 -11.42
CA ILE A 45 -8.43 -8.48 -10.93
C ILE A 45 -9.83 -8.13 -11.43
N PHE A 46 -10.13 -8.33 -12.71
CA PHE A 46 -11.47 -8.08 -13.26
C PHE A 46 -12.53 -9.09 -12.80
N GLU A 47 -12.16 -10.32 -12.48
CA GLU A 47 -13.09 -11.26 -11.84
C GLU A 47 -13.48 -10.77 -10.43
N LEU A 48 -12.50 -10.33 -9.64
CA LEU A 48 -12.74 -9.82 -8.28
C LEU A 48 -13.48 -8.47 -8.30
N ALA A 49 -13.25 -7.64 -9.32
CA ALA A 49 -13.94 -6.36 -9.51
C ALA A 49 -15.47 -6.49 -9.66
N LYS A 50 -15.99 -7.68 -9.98
CA LYS A 50 -17.44 -7.95 -10.06
C LYS A 50 -18.12 -7.96 -8.69
N PHE A 51 -17.36 -8.11 -7.61
CA PHE A 51 -17.89 -8.08 -6.25
C PHE A 51 -17.77 -6.65 -5.70
N GLY A 52 -18.84 -6.18 -5.06
CA GLY A 52 -18.87 -4.82 -4.51
C GLY A 52 -18.95 -3.76 -5.61
N VAL A 53 -19.96 -3.88 -6.46
CA VAL A 53 -20.36 -2.83 -7.41
C VAL A 53 -21.64 -2.19 -6.88
N ASP A 54 -21.68 -0.86 -6.76
CA ASP A 54 -22.87 -0.14 -6.33
C ASP A 54 -23.93 -0.07 -7.43
N GLU A 55 -25.10 0.50 -7.11
CA GLU A 55 -26.21 0.66 -8.05
C GLU A 55 -25.86 1.52 -9.28
N LYS A 56 -24.80 2.31 -9.21
CA LYS A 56 -24.29 3.16 -10.30
C LYS A 56 -23.15 2.51 -11.08
N GLY A 57 -22.80 1.25 -10.75
CA GLY A 57 -21.71 0.52 -11.39
C GLY A 57 -20.31 0.94 -10.92
N ARG A 58 -20.21 1.60 -9.76
CA ARG A 58 -18.93 2.07 -9.19
C ARG A 58 -18.36 1.05 -8.19
N GLY A 59 -17.05 1.00 -8.04
CA GLY A 59 -16.39 0.13 -7.07
C GLY A 59 -16.83 0.44 -5.63
N TYR A 60 -17.35 -0.57 -4.95
CA TYR A 60 -17.82 -0.48 -3.56
C TYR A 60 -17.58 -1.79 -2.80
N ARG A 61 -16.36 -2.33 -2.91
CA ARG A 61 -15.92 -3.47 -2.09
C ARG A 61 -15.35 -2.97 -0.76
N VAL A 62 -16.06 -2.03 -0.15
CA VAL A 62 -15.69 -1.47 1.15
C VAL A 62 -15.70 -2.60 2.18
N ALA A 63 -14.69 -2.61 3.05
CA ALA A 63 -14.52 -3.62 4.08
C ALA A 63 -15.81 -3.86 4.88
N TYR A 64 -16.08 -5.13 5.16
CA TYR A 64 -17.26 -5.61 5.90
C TYR A 64 -18.60 -5.51 5.17
N THR A 65 -18.65 -4.94 3.96
CA THR A 65 -19.87 -4.94 3.15
C THR A 65 -20.11 -6.30 2.51
N LYS A 66 -21.30 -6.49 1.94
CA LYS A 66 -21.63 -7.70 1.17
C LYS A 66 -20.61 -7.97 0.06
N GLY A 67 -20.17 -6.92 -0.65
CA GLY A 67 -19.18 -7.05 -1.72
C GLY A 67 -17.84 -7.55 -1.22
N ASP A 68 -17.38 -7.09 -0.06
CA ASP A 68 -16.16 -7.60 0.57
C ASP A 68 -16.31 -9.07 0.99
N ILE A 69 -17.42 -9.43 1.66
CA ILE A 69 -17.68 -10.81 2.08
C ILE A 69 -17.68 -11.77 0.88
N GLU A 70 -18.35 -11.41 -0.22
CA GLU A 70 -18.40 -12.22 -1.44
C GLU A 70 -17.04 -12.29 -2.14
N GLY A 71 -16.31 -11.16 -2.24
CA GLY A 71 -14.96 -11.10 -2.79
C GLY A 71 -13.96 -11.96 -2.00
N ARG A 72 -14.03 -11.95 -0.67
CA ARG A 72 -13.25 -12.79 0.22
C ARG A 72 -13.55 -14.27 0.03
N ALA A 73 -14.82 -14.63 -0.11
CA ALA A 73 -15.22 -16.01 -0.38
C ALA A 73 -14.68 -16.50 -1.73
N TRP A 74 -14.77 -15.67 -2.77
CA TRP A 74 -14.17 -15.94 -4.08
C TRP A 74 -12.65 -16.13 -3.97
N PHE A 75 -11.95 -15.24 -3.24
CA PHE A 75 -10.50 -15.31 -3.09
C PHE A 75 -10.08 -16.60 -2.37
N MET A 76 -10.78 -16.98 -1.29
CA MET A 76 -10.54 -18.25 -0.58
C MET A 76 -10.76 -19.47 -1.48
N ASP A 77 -11.77 -19.45 -2.37
CA ASP A 77 -11.97 -20.51 -3.35
C ASP A 77 -10.77 -20.61 -4.33
N ARG A 78 -10.24 -19.48 -4.79
CA ARG A 78 -9.03 -19.44 -5.62
C ARG A 78 -7.81 -19.97 -4.88
N MET A 79 -7.61 -19.61 -3.62
CA MET A 79 -6.54 -20.16 -2.79
C MET A 79 -6.63 -21.68 -2.66
N LYS A 80 -7.84 -22.24 -2.46
CA LYS A 80 -8.05 -23.70 -2.42
C LYS A 80 -7.69 -24.34 -3.75
N LYS A 81 -8.09 -23.77 -4.88
CA LYS A 81 -7.75 -24.26 -6.24
C LYS A 81 -6.24 -24.19 -6.52
N ALA A 82 -5.56 -23.20 -5.94
CA ALA A 82 -4.11 -23.09 -5.97
C ALA A 82 -3.41 -24.06 -4.99
N GLY A 83 -4.13 -24.95 -4.33
CA GLY A 83 -3.57 -25.94 -3.41
C GLY A 83 -3.22 -25.42 -2.01
N LEU A 84 -3.67 -24.22 -1.66
CA LEU A 84 -3.59 -23.71 -0.29
C LEU A 84 -4.76 -24.22 0.54
N ASN A 85 -4.57 -24.25 1.87
CA ASN A 85 -5.65 -24.47 2.83
C ASN A 85 -5.95 -23.14 3.55
N PRO A 86 -6.80 -22.23 2.98
CA PRO A 86 -7.07 -20.94 3.58
C PRO A 86 -7.96 -21.07 4.82
N GLY A 87 -7.61 -20.30 5.84
CA GLY A 87 -8.40 -20.07 7.03
C GLY A 87 -8.61 -18.59 7.29
N ILE A 88 -9.55 -18.26 8.16
CA ILE A 88 -9.78 -16.90 8.65
C ILE A 88 -9.28 -16.84 10.10
N ASP A 89 -8.43 -15.87 10.42
CA ASP A 89 -7.97 -15.66 11.79
C ASP A 89 -8.98 -14.87 12.63
N ALA A 90 -8.65 -14.66 13.90
CA ALA A 90 -9.54 -13.94 14.82
C ALA A 90 -9.76 -12.46 14.41
N ALA A 91 -8.85 -11.86 13.67
CA ALA A 91 -8.99 -10.49 13.15
C ALA A 91 -9.77 -10.43 11.83
N GLY A 92 -10.09 -11.58 11.24
CA GLY A 92 -10.75 -11.65 9.94
C GLY A 92 -9.77 -11.71 8.76
N ASN A 93 -8.46 -11.81 8.97
CA ASN A 93 -7.50 -11.98 7.87
C ASN A 93 -7.65 -13.36 7.24
N ILE A 94 -7.52 -13.46 5.91
CA ILE A 94 -7.45 -14.75 5.22
C ILE A 94 -5.97 -15.17 5.18
N ILE A 95 -5.68 -16.37 5.67
CA ILE A 95 -4.32 -16.90 5.74
C ILE A 95 -4.27 -18.24 5.03
N GLY A 96 -3.44 -18.36 3.98
CA GLY A 96 -3.19 -19.60 3.27
C GLY A 96 -1.74 -20.03 3.41
N LYS A 97 -1.51 -21.26 3.84
CA LYS A 97 -0.17 -21.82 4.06
C LYS A 97 0.18 -22.85 3.01
N ARG A 98 1.43 -22.80 2.54
CA ARG A 98 2.05 -23.79 1.69
C ARG A 98 3.28 -24.37 2.39
N LYS A 99 3.35 -25.70 2.47
CA LYS A 99 4.47 -26.39 3.11
C LYS A 99 5.77 -26.17 2.35
N GLY A 100 6.85 -25.98 3.11
CA GLY A 100 8.22 -26.02 2.63
C GLY A 100 8.83 -27.43 2.80
N LYS A 101 10.07 -27.59 2.37
CA LYS A 101 10.88 -28.80 2.64
C LYS A 101 11.21 -28.93 4.12
N ASN A 102 11.35 -27.80 4.81
CA ASN A 102 11.66 -27.75 6.24
C ASN A 102 10.63 -26.88 6.97
N GLU A 103 9.65 -27.52 7.56
CA GLU A 103 8.57 -26.86 8.33
C GLU A 103 9.07 -26.19 9.65
N ALA A 104 10.32 -26.43 10.05
CA ALA A 104 10.92 -25.76 11.20
C ALA A 104 11.44 -24.34 10.86
N LEU A 105 11.63 -24.04 9.57
CA LEU A 105 12.00 -22.71 9.13
C LEU A 105 10.81 -21.75 9.29
N LYS A 106 11.13 -20.47 9.51
CA LYS A 106 10.11 -19.42 9.57
C LYS A 106 9.54 -19.15 8.18
N PRO A 107 8.23 -18.96 8.01
CA PRO A 107 7.63 -18.75 6.71
C PRO A 107 8.09 -17.43 6.07
N ILE A 108 8.25 -17.45 4.74
CA ILE A 108 8.23 -16.24 3.94
C ILE A 108 6.77 -15.88 3.71
N ALA A 109 6.34 -14.74 4.25
CA ALA A 109 4.97 -14.27 4.16
C ALA A 109 4.85 -13.15 3.13
N PHE A 110 3.75 -13.12 2.39
CA PHE A 110 3.47 -12.10 1.40
C PHE A 110 1.98 -12.00 1.12
N GLY A 111 1.54 -10.86 0.60
CA GLY A 111 0.14 -10.57 0.32
C GLY A 111 -0.14 -9.09 0.34
N SER A 112 -1.38 -8.70 0.56
CA SER A 112 -1.89 -7.34 0.69
C SER A 112 -3.34 -7.40 1.18
N HIS A 113 -4.23 -6.52 0.68
CA HIS A 113 -5.67 -6.50 0.96
C HIS A 113 -6.51 -6.63 -0.33
N ILE A 114 -7.83 -6.74 -0.18
CA ILE A 114 -8.77 -6.76 -1.31
C ILE A 114 -9.96 -5.83 -1.08
N ASP A 115 -10.11 -5.23 0.09
CA ASP A 115 -11.08 -4.15 0.29
C ASP A 115 -10.63 -2.88 -0.45
N MET A 116 -11.56 -1.96 -0.69
CA MET A 116 -11.33 -0.70 -1.40
C MET A 116 -12.10 0.44 -0.74
N VAL A 117 -11.68 1.67 -0.97
CA VAL A 117 -12.46 2.87 -0.62
C VAL A 117 -13.74 2.96 -1.47
N PRO A 118 -14.78 3.70 -1.03
CA PRO A 118 -15.91 4.04 -1.89
C PRO A 118 -15.45 4.75 -3.17
N ASP A 119 -16.02 4.39 -4.31
CA ASP A 119 -15.58 4.87 -5.64
C ASP A 119 -14.10 4.55 -5.95
N GLY A 120 -13.53 3.53 -5.31
CA GLY A 120 -12.15 3.09 -5.50
C GLY A 120 -11.88 2.44 -6.85
N GLY A 121 -10.60 2.25 -7.13
CA GLY A 121 -10.10 1.48 -8.27
C GLY A 121 -10.06 -0.02 -7.99
N ASN A 122 -9.53 -0.78 -8.94
CA ASN A 122 -9.50 -2.23 -8.87
C ASN A 122 -8.11 -2.81 -8.58
N TYR A 123 -7.10 -1.96 -8.45
CA TYR A 123 -5.69 -2.40 -8.40
C TYR A 123 -5.08 -2.25 -7.01
N ASP A 124 -5.50 -1.23 -6.28
CA ASP A 124 -5.07 -0.94 -4.91
C ASP A 124 -5.25 -2.15 -4.00
N GLY A 125 -4.18 -2.62 -3.36
CA GLY A 125 -4.11 -3.85 -2.57
C GLY A 125 -4.40 -5.13 -3.35
N THR A 126 -5.41 -5.09 -4.21
CA THR A 126 -5.86 -6.21 -5.03
C THR A 126 -4.73 -6.77 -5.89
N LEU A 127 -3.88 -5.93 -6.47
CA LEU A 127 -2.72 -6.35 -7.25
C LEU A 127 -1.80 -7.26 -6.43
N GLY A 128 -1.40 -6.83 -5.24
CA GLY A 128 -0.53 -7.61 -4.36
C GLY A 128 -1.14 -8.95 -3.96
N SER A 129 -2.43 -8.93 -3.62
CA SER A 129 -3.20 -10.12 -3.25
C SER A 129 -3.31 -11.14 -4.39
N ILE A 130 -3.66 -10.69 -5.60
CA ILE A 130 -3.76 -11.56 -6.80
C ILE A 130 -2.38 -12.06 -7.24
N SER A 131 -1.36 -11.21 -7.15
CA SER A 131 0.03 -11.61 -7.47
C SER A 131 0.58 -12.64 -6.49
N ALA A 132 0.21 -12.55 -5.21
CA ALA A 132 0.56 -13.57 -4.21
C ALA A 132 -0.05 -14.93 -4.57
N LEU A 133 -1.30 -14.96 -5.02
CA LEU A 133 -1.95 -16.17 -5.49
C LEU A 133 -1.25 -16.72 -6.74
N GLU A 134 -0.92 -15.86 -7.70
CA GLU A 134 -0.21 -16.21 -8.93
C GLU A 134 1.16 -16.85 -8.64
N VAL A 135 1.93 -16.30 -7.68
CA VAL A 135 3.20 -16.88 -7.24
C VAL A 135 3.02 -18.32 -6.77
N ILE A 136 2.02 -18.60 -5.95
CA ILE A 136 1.73 -19.97 -5.45
C ILE A 136 1.41 -20.91 -6.62
N GLU A 137 0.60 -20.47 -7.58
CA GLU A 137 0.22 -21.29 -8.73
C GLU A 137 1.42 -21.60 -9.62
N ILE A 138 2.26 -20.60 -9.94
CA ILE A 138 3.48 -20.83 -10.73
C ILE A 138 4.41 -21.82 -10.04
N LEU A 139 4.60 -21.71 -8.72
CA LEU A 139 5.42 -22.67 -7.99
C LEU A 139 4.83 -24.10 -8.06
N ASN A 140 3.51 -24.23 -7.99
CA ASN A 140 2.85 -25.54 -8.05
C ASN A 140 2.83 -26.13 -9.46
N GLU A 141 2.52 -25.35 -10.49
CA GLU A 141 2.55 -25.74 -11.90
C GLU A 141 3.94 -26.29 -12.30
N ASN A 142 4.99 -25.66 -11.76
CA ASN A 142 6.38 -26.06 -12.04
C ASN A 142 6.96 -27.03 -10.99
N LYS A 143 6.14 -27.52 -10.05
CA LYS A 143 6.54 -28.49 -9.02
C LYS A 143 7.74 -28.03 -8.18
N VAL A 144 7.87 -26.72 -7.98
CA VAL A 144 8.92 -26.13 -7.14
C VAL A 144 8.45 -26.19 -5.68
N VAL A 145 9.23 -26.83 -4.84
CA VAL A 145 9.03 -26.88 -3.38
C VAL A 145 10.12 -26.02 -2.74
N THR A 146 9.72 -24.96 -2.04
CA THR A 146 10.62 -24.05 -1.32
C THR A 146 11.21 -24.73 -0.10
N ALA A 147 12.36 -24.27 0.38
CA ALA A 147 12.92 -24.71 1.66
C ALA A 147 12.05 -24.19 2.82
N HIS A 148 11.71 -22.91 2.79
CA HIS A 148 10.82 -22.28 3.74
C HIS A 148 9.35 -22.59 3.44
N PRO A 149 8.49 -22.71 4.46
CA PRO A 149 7.04 -22.59 4.29
C PRO A 149 6.70 -21.21 3.69
N LEU A 150 5.61 -21.14 2.91
CA LEU A 150 5.07 -19.88 2.41
C LEU A 150 3.73 -19.58 3.06
N GLU A 151 3.49 -18.31 3.39
CA GLU A 151 2.23 -17.86 3.99
C GLU A 151 1.68 -16.68 3.19
N VAL A 152 0.51 -16.85 2.56
CA VAL A 152 -0.21 -15.78 1.87
C VAL A 152 -1.21 -15.19 2.85
N ILE A 153 -1.13 -13.88 3.09
CA ILE A 153 -2.02 -13.17 4.01
C ILE A 153 -2.77 -12.09 3.25
N ILE A 154 -4.11 -12.12 3.37
CA ILE A 154 -5.00 -11.07 2.86
C ILE A 154 -5.62 -10.38 4.05
N PHE A 155 -5.21 -9.16 4.29
CA PHE A 155 -5.66 -8.40 5.44
C PHE A 155 -7.11 -7.96 5.32
N GLY A 156 -7.78 -7.84 6.45
CA GLY A 156 -9.15 -7.34 6.53
C GLY A 156 -9.16 -5.87 6.91
N ASN A 157 -9.90 -5.07 6.13
CA ASN A 157 -10.12 -3.65 6.38
C ASN A 157 -8.79 -2.85 6.48
N GLU A 158 -8.02 -2.90 5.40
CA GLU A 158 -6.83 -2.05 5.27
C GLU A 158 -7.23 -0.59 5.10
N GLU A 159 -8.13 -0.32 4.15
CA GLU A 159 -8.61 1.02 3.77
C GLU A 159 -9.37 1.75 4.89
N GLY A 160 -9.87 1.01 5.86
CA GLY A 160 -10.51 1.56 7.06
C GLY A 160 -9.56 1.72 8.25
N GLY A 161 -8.24 1.68 8.02
CA GLY A 161 -7.21 1.96 9.03
C GLY A 161 -6.33 0.77 9.40
N THR A 162 -6.02 -0.11 8.44
CA THR A 162 -5.07 -1.24 8.57
C THR A 162 -5.43 -2.18 9.74
N ILE A 163 -6.73 -2.46 9.92
CA ILE A 163 -7.26 -3.16 11.10
C ILE A 163 -6.70 -4.56 11.22
N GLY A 164 -6.62 -5.30 10.10
CA GLY A 164 -6.14 -6.67 10.07
C GLY A 164 -4.69 -6.81 10.49
N SER A 165 -3.80 -5.99 9.94
CA SER A 165 -2.37 -6.01 10.28
C SER A 165 -2.08 -5.46 11.66
N LYS A 166 -2.78 -4.42 12.11
CA LYS A 166 -2.72 -3.97 13.51
C LYS A 166 -3.08 -5.09 14.47
N ALA A 167 -4.18 -5.80 14.19
CA ALA A 167 -4.66 -6.85 15.07
C ALA A 167 -3.62 -7.94 15.27
N ILE A 168 -2.89 -8.36 14.23
CA ILE A 168 -1.90 -9.44 14.33
C ILE A 168 -0.53 -8.98 14.86
N THR A 169 -0.26 -7.68 14.94
CA THR A 169 1.05 -7.17 15.39
C THR A 169 1.00 -6.53 16.76
N SER A 170 0.06 -5.64 17.01
CA SER A 170 -0.03 -4.89 18.27
C SER A 170 -1.35 -5.11 19.04
N GLY A 171 -2.30 -5.80 18.41
CA GLY A 171 -3.66 -5.91 18.91
C GLY A 171 -4.50 -4.67 18.65
N LEU A 172 -5.79 -4.77 18.95
CA LEU A 172 -6.75 -3.68 18.86
C LEU A 172 -7.24 -3.29 20.25
N THR A 173 -7.39 -1.99 20.52
CA THR A 173 -7.97 -1.54 21.78
C THR A 173 -9.49 -1.72 21.79
N LYS A 174 -10.10 -1.70 22.99
CA LYS A 174 -11.55 -1.79 23.13
C LYS A 174 -12.24 -0.61 22.43
N GLU A 175 -11.67 0.57 22.55
CA GLU A 175 -12.16 1.80 21.92
C GLU A 175 -12.05 1.71 20.39
N GLY A 176 -10.95 1.18 19.87
CA GLY A 176 -10.76 0.92 18.45
C GLY A 176 -11.80 -0.04 17.89
N LEU A 177 -12.15 -1.09 18.62
CA LEU A 177 -13.18 -2.05 18.21
C LEU A 177 -14.59 -1.44 18.15
N GLN A 178 -14.86 -0.36 18.88
CA GLN A 178 -16.14 0.35 18.86
C GLN A 178 -16.20 1.47 17.81
N GLN A 179 -15.10 1.81 17.15
CA GLN A 179 -15.11 2.79 16.06
C GLN A 179 -15.94 2.30 14.89
N ILE A 180 -16.72 3.23 14.31
CA ILE A 180 -17.56 2.96 13.15
C ILE A 180 -16.68 2.97 11.89
N SER A 181 -16.74 1.90 11.12
CA SER A 181 -16.07 1.77 9.83
C SER A 181 -16.85 2.44 8.71
N GLN A 182 -16.28 2.51 7.52
CA GLN A 182 -16.94 3.05 6.32
C GLN A 182 -18.21 2.26 5.91
N SER A 183 -18.35 1.00 6.35
CA SER A 183 -19.56 0.20 6.11
C SER A 183 -20.74 0.56 7.05
N GLY A 184 -20.51 1.40 8.06
CA GLY A 184 -21.48 1.71 9.10
C GLY A 184 -21.49 0.72 10.28
N LEU A 185 -20.76 -0.38 10.19
CA LEU A 185 -20.55 -1.32 11.29
C LEU A 185 -19.41 -0.86 12.19
N THR A 186 -19.45 -1.20 13.47
CA THR A 186 -18.25 -1.11 14.31
C THR A 186 -17.18 -2.09 13.80
N HIS A 187 -15.89 -1.86 14.08
CA HIS A 187 -14.85 -2.83 13.73
C HIS A 187 -15.13 -4.21 14.36
N SER A 188 -15.67 -4.25 15.56
CA SER A 188 -16.06 -5.51 16.22
C SER A 188 -17.13 -6.28 15.43
N GLU A 189 -18.19 -5.60 14.98
CA GLU A 189 -19.25 -6.20 14.15
C GLU A 189 -18.71 -6.60 12.78
N GLY A 190 -17.89 -5.73 12.15
CA GLY A 190 -17.27 -5.98 10.86
C GLY A 190 -16.35 -7.20 10.86
N ILE A 191 -15.48 -7.34 11.86
CA ILE A 191 -14.62 -8.53 12.04
C ILE A 191 -15.46 -9.79 12.12
N LYS A 192 -16.58 -9.77 12.87
CA LYS A 192 -17.52 -10.92 12.93
C LYS A 192 -18.15 -11.20 11.57
N ALA A 193 -18.56 -10.16 10.84
CA ALA A 193 -19.20 -10.31 9.53
C ALA A 193 -18.29 -10.99 8.48
N ILE A 194 -16.97 -10.78 8.55
CA ILE A 194 -15.99 -11.43 7.68
C ILE A 194 -15.42 -12.74 8.25
N GLY A 195 -16.03 -13.28 9.30
CA GLY A 195 -15.70 -14.60 9.87
C GLY A 195 -14.64 -14.61 10.96
N GLY A 196 -14.19 -13.45 11.44
CA GLY A 196 -13.28 -13.33 12.58
C GLY A 196 -14.00 -13.44 13.93
N ASN A 197 -13.24 -13.30 15.01
CA ASN A 197 -13.73 -13.36 16.38
C ASN A 197 -13.04 -12.30 17.26
N PRO A 198 -13.64 -11.10 17.43
CA PRO A 198 -13.04 -10.03 18.20
C PRO A 198 -12.80 -10.34 19.68
N ASP A 199 -13.48 -11.36 20.23
CA ASP A 199 -13.25 -11.81 21.61
C ASP A 199 -11.98 -12.67 21.75
N LYS A 200 -11.37 -13.11 20.62
CA LYS A 200 -10.21 -13.98 20.57
C LYS A 200 -9.00 -13.35 19.85
N LEU A 201 -8.93 -12.04 19.72
CA LEU A 201 -7.86 -11.35 18.97
C LEU A 201 -6.44 -11.70 19.47
N GLN A 202 -6.29 -12.02 20.75
CA GLN A 202 -5.00 -12.49 21.29
C GLN A 202 -4.49 -13.77 20.60
N SER A 203 -5.39 -14.60 20.03
CA SER A 203 -5.00 -15.83 19.36
C SER A 203 -4.40 -15.63 17.97
N CYS A 204 -4.55 -14.45 17.36
CA CYS A 204 -3.96 -14.14 16.06
C CYS A 204 -2.67 -13.31 16.15
N LEU A 205 -2.26 -12.90 17.37
CA LEU A 205 -1.02 -12.15 17.53
C LEU A 205 0.19 -12.92 17.03
N ARG A 206 1.07 -12.21 16.33
CA ARG A 206 2.36 -12.68 15.86
C ARG A 206 3.48 -12.03 16.65
N ASN A 207 4.50 -12.79 16.96
CA ASN A 207 5.65 -12.32 17.71
C ASN A 207 6.76 -11.88 16.72
N LYS A 208 7.68 -11.08 17.25
CA LYS A 208 8.90 -10.75 16.50
C LYS A 208 9.66 -12.01 16.12
N GLY A 209 9.95 -12.16 14.82
CA GLY A 209 10.64 -13.31 14.25
C GLY A 209 9.74 -14.50 13.92
N ASP A 210 8.41 -14.37 13.93
CA ASP A 210 7.49 -15.42 13.44
C ASP A 210 7.53 -15.56 11.92
N PHE A 211 7.94 -14.51 11.20
CA PHE A 211 8.20 -14.53 9.77
C PHE A 211 9.70 -14.43 9.48
N HIS A 212 10.17 -15.15 8.45
CA HIS A 212 11.50 -14.95 7.89
C HIS A 212 11.59 -13.58 7.19
N ALA A 213 10.59 -13.28 6.37
CA ALA A 213 10.40 -11.99 5.71
C ALA A 213 8.92 -11.76 5.39
N TRP A 214 8.55 -10.49 5.22
CA TRP A 214 7.28 -10.04 4.66
C TRP A 214 7.53 -9.26 3.36
N LEU A 215 6.76 -9.59 2.30
CA LEU A 215 6.81 -8.89 1.02
C LEU A 215 5.41 -8.47 0.58
N GLU A 216 5.28 -7.24 0.13
CA GLU A 216 4.04 -6.71 -0.45
C GLU A 216 4.31 -6.08 -1.81
N LEU A 217 3.62 -6.55 -2.84
CA LEU A 217 3.58 -5.89 -4.14
C LEU A 217 2.38 -4.93 -4.16
N HIS A 218 2.59 -3.72 -4.64
CA HIS A 218 1.54 -2.71 -4.68
C HIS A 218 1.69 -1.78 -5.89
N ILE A 219 0.64 -1.08 -6.26
CA ILE A 219 0.75 0.08 -7.17
C ILE A 219 1.39 1.25 -6.43
N GLU A 220 2.06 2.16 -7.15
CA GLU A 220 2.69 3.35 -6.54
C GLU A 220 1.69 4.30 -5.89
N GLN A 221 0.46 4.34 -6.40
CA GLN A 221 -0.58 5.34 -6.07
C GLN A 221 -0.15 6.79 -6.38
N GLY A 222 1.00 6.96 -7.00
CA GLY A 222 1.62 8.20 -7.42
C GLY A 222 2.13 8.12 -8.85
N GLY A 223 2.66 9.21 -9.39
CA GLY A 223 3.05 9.31 -10.81
C GLY A 223 4.56 9.41 -11.05
N ILE A 224 5.40 9.05 -10.09
CA ILE A 224 6.86 9.19 -10.21
C ILE A 224 7.40 8.14 -11.17
N LEU A 225 7.06 6.87 -10.96
CA LEU A 225 7.56 5.76 -11.78
C LEU A 225 7.17 5.91 -13.24
N GLU A 226 5.89 6.24 -13.51
CA GLU A 226 5.42 6.49 -14.88
C GLU A 226 6.17 7.66 -15.52
N LYS A 227 6.25 8.81 -14.84
CA LYS A 227 6.89 10.03 -15.35
C LYS A 227 8.38 9.82 -15.65
N GLU A 228 9.06 9.01 -14.85
CA GLU A 228 10.49 8.75 -14.99
C GLU A 228 10.80 7.49 -15.82
N ASN A 229 9.77 6.80 -16.34
CA ASN A 229 9.88 5.54 -17.08
C ASN A 229 10.62 4.45 -16.29
N ILE A 230 10.37 4.36 -15.00
CA ILE A 230 10.91 3.35 -14.10
C ILE A 230 9.88 2.23 -13.93
N GLN A 231 10.32 0.99 -14.08
CA GLN A 231 9.43 -0.16 -14.05
C GLN A 231 9.15 -0.67 -12.63
N ILE A 232 10.10 -0.51 -11.70
CA ILE A 232 9.99 -1.05 -10.35
C ILE A 232 10.43 0.00 -9.32
N GLY A 233 9.55 0.29 -8.37
CA GLY A 233 9.87 1.06 -7.17
C GLY A 233 10.32 0.12 -6.04
N VAL A 234 11.50 0.37 -5.48
CA VAL A 234 11.98 -0.29 -4.26
C VAL A 234 11.64 0.62 -3.09
N VAL A 235 10.69 0.20 -2.26
CA VAL A 235 10.16 1.07 -1.20
C VAL A 235 11.14 1.11 -0.02
N GLU A 236 11.64 2.30 0.32
CA GLU A 236 12.56 2.53 1.45
C GLU A 236 11.83 2.59 2.80
N GLY A 237 10.54 2.88 2.76
CA GLY A 237 9.69 2.95 3.94
C GLY A 237 8.33 3.57 3.63
N ILE A 238 7.44 3.44 4.60
CA ILE A 238 6.09 3.98 4.60
C ILE A 238 6.09 5.21 5.51
N VAL A 239 5.60 6.35 5.00
CA VAL A 239 5.61 7.60 5.75
C VAL A 239 4.75 7.53 7.01
N GLY A 240 5.18 8.24 8.04
CA GLY A 240 4.31 8.61 9.14
C GLY A 240 3.38 9.74 8.72
N ILE A 241 2.19 9.75 9.29
CA ILE A 241 1.14 10.74 9.01
C ILE A 241 0.71 11.35 10.32
N VAL A 242 0.82 12.68 10.44
CA VAL A 242 0.36 13.41 11.62
C VAL A 242 -0.60 14.51 11.18
N HIS A 243 -1.71 14.62 11.91
CA HIS A 243 -2.74 15.59 11.64
C HIS A 243 -2.90 16.59 12.80
N TRP A 244 -3.18 17.83 12.46
CA TRP A 244 -3.58 18.86 13.42
C TRP A 244 -4.86 19.56 12.95
N GLU A 245 -5.79 19.78 13.89
CA GLU A 245 -6.81 20.77 13.70
C GLU A 245 -6.23 22.13 14.12
N VAL A 246 -6.35 23.13 13.24
CA VAL A 246 -5.84 24.48 13.47
C VAL A 246 -7.02 25.44 13.56
N THR A 247 -7.18 26.06 14.71
CA THR A 247 -8.24 27.07 14.94
C THR A 247 -7.62 28.46 14.90
N VAL A 248 -8.10 29.28 13.97
CA VAL A 248 -7.75 30.69 13.84
C VAL A 248 -8.96 31.53 14.37
N GLU A 249 -8.74 32.34 15.36
CA GLU A 249 -9.79 33.24 15.92
C GLU A 249 -9.40 34.72 15.81
N GLY A 250 -10.34 35.47 15.29
CA GLY A 250 -10.29 36.92 15.17
C GLY A 250 -11.59 37.55 15.74
N PHE A 251 -12.11 38.58 15.10
CA PHE A 251 -13.32 39.24 15.53
C PHE A 251 -14.27 39.51 14.36
N ALA A 252 -15.44 38.84 14.39
CA ALA A 252 -16.47 39.02 13.37
C ALA A 252 -17.10 40.42 13.51
N ASN A 253 -17.13 41.18 12.42
CA ASN A 253 -17.72 42.53 12.42
C ASN A 253 -18.25 42.88 11.02
N HIS A 254 -18.94 44.00 10.90
CA HIS A 254 -19.52 44.47 9.65
C HIS A 254 -18.42 44.77 8.61
N ALA A 255 -18.44 44.08 7.48
CA ALA A 255 -17.36 44.16 6.47
C ALA A 255 -17.26 45.53 5.81
N GLY A 256 -18.37 46.23 5.60
CA GLY A 256 -18.39 47.58 4.98
C GLY A 256 -18.11 48.73 5.95
N ALA A 257 -18.44 48.56 7.25
CA ALA A 257 -18.29 49.63 8.22
C ALA A 257 -16.98 49.58 9.05
N THR A 258 -16.24 48.46 8.99
CA THR A 258 -14.99 48.29 9.72
C THR A 258 -13.78 48.65 8.85
N PRO A 259 -13.03 49.72 9.18
CA PRO A 259 -11.82 50.07 8.44
C PRO A 259 -10.79 48.97 8.42
N MET A 260 -9.98 48.87 7.31
CA MET A 260 -9.03 47.76 7.10
C MET A 260 -8.02 47.61 8.25
N ASN A 261 -7.51 48.69 8.82
CA ASN A 261 -6.53 48.72 9.90
C ASN A 261 -7.09 48.35 11.28
N MET A 262 -8.42 48.24 11.41
CA MET A 262 -9.11 47.88 12.65
C MET A 262 -9.62 46.44 12.68
N ARG A 263 -9.39 45.68 11.61
CA ARG A 263 -9.87 44.30 11.45
C ARG A 263 -8.99 43.31 12.21
N GLN A 264 -9.64 42.26 12.71
CA GLN A 264 -9.02 41.02 13.18
C GLN A 264 -9.62 39.88 12.35
N ASP A 265 -9.21 39.82 11.09
CA ASP A 265 -9.80 38.96 10.09
C ASP A 265 -9.17 37.54 10.16
N ALA A 266 -9.94 36.58 10.71
CA ALA A 266 -9.49 35.20 10.87
C ALA A 266 -9.21 34.50 9.53
N LEU A 267 -9.95 34.85 8.46
CA LEU A 267 -9.75 34.21 7.16
C LEU A 267 -8.49 34.74 6.46
N LEU A 268 -8.20 36.02 6.58
CA LEU A 268 -6.95 36.59 6.07
C LEU A 268 -5.74 35.99 6.81
N ALA A 269 -5.83 35.82 8.13
CA ALA A 269 -4.78 35.15 8.91
C ALA A 269 -4.63 33.67 8.52
N ALA A 270 -5.74 32.94 8.34
CA ALA A 270 -5.74 31.57 7.87
C ALA A 270 -5.12 31.41 6.46
N SER A 271 -5.39 32.35 5.56
CA SER A 271 -4.81 32.34 4.21
C SER A 271 -3.28 32.52 4.24
N LYS A 272 -2.77 33.42 5.07
CA LYS A 272 -1.32 33.59 5.30
C LYS A 272 -0.71 32.31 5.90
N PHE A 273 -1.40 31.68 6.85
CA PHE A 273 -0.98 30.41 7.43
C PHE A 273 -0.87 29.31 6.39
N ILE A 274 -1.84 29.14 5.50
CA ILE A 274 -1.80 28.12 4.41
C ILE A 274 -0.57 28.35 3.53
N ILE A 275 -0.28 29.61 3.16
CA ILE A 275 0.91 29.94 2.37
C ILE A 275 2.18 29.60 3.14
N SER A 276 2.26 29.95 4.42
CA SER A 276 3.45 29.66 5.24
C SER A 276 3.70 28.18 5.44
N VAL A 277 2.66 27.33 5.53
CA VAL A 277 2.81 25.87 5.54
C VAL A 277 3.50 25.40 4.26
N ASN A 278 3.04 25.84 3.10
CA ASN A 278 3.66 25.48 1.81
C ASN A 278 5.12 25.93 1.74
N GLU A 279 5.43 27.16 2.18
CA GLU A 279 6.80 27.70 2.20
C GLU A 279 7.72 26.89 3.12
N VAL A 280 7.29 26.57 4.33
CA VAL A 280 8.08 25.76 5.29
C VAL A 280 8.36 24.38 4.73
N ILE A 281 7.34 23.70 4.21
CA ILE A 281 7.51 22.35 3.65
C ILE A 281 8.52 22.34 2.49
N ASN A 282 8.44 23.33 1.59
CA ASN A 282 9.34 23.43 0.43
C ASN A 282 10.75 23.97 0.78
N SER A 283 10.95 24.59 1.94
CA SER A 283 12.25 25.12 2.35
C SER A 283 13.25 24.03 2.74
N VAL A 284 12.78 22.83 3.05
CA VAL A 284 13.61 21.70 3.50
C VAL A 284 13.75 20.69 2.36
N LYS A 285 14.99 20.26 2.08
CA LYS A 285 15.23 19.18 1.09
C LYS A 285 14.64 17.86 1.55
N GLY A 286 14.03 17.12 0.62
CA GLY A 286 13.54 15.78 0.84
C GLY A 286 12.21 15.55 0.15
N THR A 287 11.55 14.48 0.57
CA THR A 287 10.30 13.97 -0.01
C THR A 287 9.09 14.18 0.90
N GLN A 288 9.26 14.99 1.97
CA GLN A 288 8.17 15.36 2.86
C GLN A 288 7.05 16.07 2.12
N VAL A 289 5.83 15.85 2.58
CA VAL A 289 4.67 16.60 2.10
C VAL A 289 3.90 17.21 3.27
N GLY A 290 3.28 18.37 3.04
CA GLY A 290 2.41 19.02 4.01
C GLY A 290 1.25 19.68 3.30
N THR A 291 0.04 19.47 3.83
CA THR A 291 -1.20 19.86 3.16
C THR A 291 -2.17 20.47 4.17
N VAL A 292 -2.81 21.58 3.79
CA VAL A 292 -4.01 22.08 4.46
C VAL A 292 -5.20 21.67 3.62
N GLY A 293 -5.82 20.54 3.97
CA GLY A 293 -6.88 19.89 3.17
C GLY A 293 -8.31 20.24 3.58
N LYS A 294 -8.48 20.94 4.73
CA LYS A 294 -9.79 21.30 5.26
C LYS A 294 -9.82 22.79 5.64
N VAL A 295 -10.87 23.50 5.24
CA VAL A 295 -11.12 24.89 5.61
C VAL A 295 -12.61 25.07 5.92
N ALA A 296 -12.93 25.55 7.11
CA ALA A 296 -14.29 25.93 7.50
C ALA A 296 -14.29 27.35 8.06
N VAL A 297 -15.11 28.23 7.48
CA VAL A 297 -15.15 29.67 7.79
C VAL A 297 -16.45 30.02 8.50
N GLN A 298 -16.36 30.82 9.58
CA GLN A 298 -17.51 31.27 10.34
C GLN A 298 -17.52 32.82 10.49
N PRO A 299 -18.65 33.46 10.21
CA PRO A 299 -19.97 32.95 9.84
C PRO A 299 -20.08 32.60 8.32
N GLY A 300 -19.09 32.91 7.46
CA GLY A 300 -19.13 32.60 6.04
C GLY A 300 -20.13 33.43 5.23
N ALA A 301 -20.26 34.73 5.56
CA ALA A 301 -21.16 35.66 4.89
C ALA A 301 -20.39 36.82 4.21
N TYR A 302 -20.86 37.28 3.05
CA TYR A 302 -20.19 38.32 2.25
C TYR A 302 -19.98 39.65 2.97
N ASN A 303 -20.88 39.99 3.86
CA ASN A 303 -20.92 41.28 4.55
C ASN A 303 -20.41 41.23 6.00
N VAL A 304 -19.76 40.12 6.40
CA VAL A 304 -19.21 39.92 7.75
C VAL A 304 -17.74 39.53 7.63
N ILE A 305 -16.86 40.22 8.37
CA ILE A 305 -15.47 39.83 8.54
C ILE A 305 -15.44 38.49 9.29
N PRO A 306 -14.77 37.43 8.76
CA PRO A 306 -14.72 36.15 9.44
C PRO A 306 -14.08 36.22 10.83
N GLY A 307 -14.80 35.72 11.83
CA GLY A 307 -14.33 35.70 13.22
C GLY A 307 -13.64 34.41 13.62
N LYS A 308 -13.88 33.33 12.88
CA LYS A 308 -13.25 32.02 13.16
C LYS A 308 -13.04 31.22 11.88
N VAL A 309 -11.87 30.53 11.77
CA VAL A 309 -11.57 29.56 10.72
C VAL A 309 -11.02 28.30 11.38
N ILE A 310 -11.49 27.14 10.93
CA ILE A 310 -10.97 25.83 11.32
C ILE A 310 -10.31 25.22 10.09
N LEU A 311 -9.03 24.80 10.23
CA LEU A 311 -8.23 24.18 9.18
C LEU A 311 -7.82 22.76 9.60
N GLY A 312 -7.55 21.90 8.64
CA GLY A 312 -6.91 20.59 8.88
C GLY A 312 -5.53 20.59 8.23
N LEU A 313 -4.48 20.51 9.04
CA LEU A 313 -3.09 20.37 8.60
C LEU A 313 -2.67 18.92 8.70
N GLU A 314 -2.00 18.43 7.66
CA GLU A 314 -1.37 17.12 7.60
C GLU A 314 0.10 17.28 7.21
N ILE A 315 1.01 16.52 7.86
CA ILE A 315 2.43 16.41 7.47
C ILE A 315 2.78 14.93 7.38
N ARG A 316 3.50 14.54 6.30
CA ARG A 316 4.00 13.18 6.07
C ARG A 316 5.49 13.19 5.79
N ASP A 317 6.23 12.24 6.40
CA ASP A 317 7.66 11.96 6.10
C ASP A 317 8.05 10.58 6.67
N LEU A 318 9.18 10.02 6.19
CA LEU A 318 9.78 8.81 6.77
C LEU A 318 10.42 9.02 8.14
N SER A 319 10.58 10.26 8.59
CA SER A 319 11.20 10.62 9.86
C SER A 319 10.21 11.35 10.76
N ALA A 320 9.82 10.72 11.87
CA ALA A 320 8.99 11.38 12.89
C ALA A 320 9.66 12.66 13.42
N ALA A 321 10.98 12.65 13.60
CA ALA A 321 11.73 13.83 14.05
C ALA A 321 11.65 14.98 13.04
N LYS A 322 11.61 14.69 11.74
CA LYS A 322 11.46 15.71 10.70
C LYS A 322 10.04 16.25 10.64
N ILE A 323 9.02 15.43 10.87
CA ILE A 323 7.63 15.89 11.00
C ILE A 323 7.53 16.90 12.14
N GLU A 324 8.09 16.60 13.32
CA GLU A 324 8.09 17.50 14.47
C GLU A 324 8.88 18.79 14.18
N MET A 325 10.02 18.69 13.53
CA MET A 325 10.82 19.86 13.13
C MET A 325 10.03 20.80 12.21
N LEU A 326 9.36 20.24 11.18
CA LEU A 326 8.53 21.02 10.26
C LEU A 326 7.33 21.64 10.98
N PHE A 327 6.67 20.89 11.85
CA PHE A 327 5.56 21.41 12.64
C PHE A 327 6.00 22.56 13.55
N ASN A 328 7.12 22.44 14.26
CA ASN A 328 7.65 23.49 15.12
C ASN A 328 7.96 24.78 14.33
N GLU A 329 8.45 24.66 13.09
CA GLU A 329 8.68 25.84 12.26
C GLU A 329 7.37 26.48 11.78
N ILE A 330 6.38 25.67 11.41
CA ILE A 330 5.02 26.12 11.07
C ILE A 330 4.39 26.85 12.27
N GLU A 331 4.55 26.34 13.49
CA GLU A 331 4.04 26.96 14.72
C GLU A 331 4.66 28.33 14.97
N LYS A 332 5.97 28.49 14.74
CA LYS A 332 6.64 29.80 14.85
C LYS A 332 6.11 30.81 13.83
N GLN A 333 5.91 30.38 12.57
CA GLN A 333 5.31 31.24 11.55
C GLN A 333 3.88 31.62 11.91
N ALA A 334 3.10 30.68 12.44
CA ALA A 334 1.74 30.93 12.90
C ALA A 334 1.69 31.97 14.02
N ALA A 335 2.64 31.94 14.98
CA ALA A 335 2.74 32.93 16.05
C ALA A 335 3.01 34.35 15.50
N THR A 336 3.85 34.47 14.48
CA THR A 336 4.13 35.74 13.79
C THR A 336 2.88 36.26 13.08
N ILE A 337 2.19 35.39 12.31
CA ILE A 337 0.95 35.73 11.61
C ILE A 337 -0.12 36.19 12.60
N ALA A 338 -0.30 35.47 13.71
CA ALA A 338 -1.27 35.78 14.74
C ALA A 338 -1.04 37.17 15.32
N LYS A 339 0.21 37.52 15.64
CA LYS A 339 0.61 38.81 16.15
C LYS A 339 0.30 39.95 15.16
N GLU A 340 0.69 39.80 13.91
CA GLU A 340 0.48 40.78 12.84
C GLU A 340 -1.00 41.02 12.53
N SER A 341 -1.79 39.94 12.53
CA SER A 341 -3.21 39.93 12.19
C SER A 341 -4.10 40.29 13.42
N LYS A 342 -3.51 40.43 14.61
CA LYS A 342 -4.23 40.60 15.89
C LYS A 342 -5.26 39.45 16.11
N THR A 343 -4.91 38.25 15.72
CA THR A 343 -5.73 37.03 15.84
C THR A 343 -5.06 36.05 16.80
N SER A 344 -5.70 34.91 17.07
CA SER A 344 -5.05 33.76 17.72
C SER A 344 -5.04 32.54 16.79
N ILE A 345 -3.98 31.78 16.84
CA ILE A 345 -3.86 30.48 16.09
C ILE A 345 -3.50 29.40 17.11
N ARG A 346 -4.33 28.37 17.19
CA ARG A 346 -4.14 27.24 18.11
C ARG A 346 -4.15 25.93 17.36
N PHE A 347 -3.33 24.97 17.82
CA PHE A 347 -3.17 23.65 17.24
C PHE A 347 -3.71 22.59 18.20
N SER A 348 -4.43 21.61 17.66
CA SER A 348 -4.85 20.40 18.36
C SER A 348 -4.41 19.18 17.57
N ARG A 349 -3.40 18.45 18.06
CA ARG A 349 -2.92 17.22 17.45
C ARG A 349 -4.00 16.15 17.52
N GLN A 350 -4.24 15.46 16.39
CA GLN A 350 -5.28 14.45 16.29
C GLN A 350 -4.73 13.07 16.70
N PRO A 351 -5.56 12.21 17.34
CA PRO A 351 -5.08 10.94 17.87
C PRO A 351 -4.83 9.85 16.82
N ASN A 352 -5.29 10.04 15.59
CA ASN A 352 -5.20 9.07 14.49
C ASN A 352 -3.90 9.22 13.68
N GLU A 353 -2.78 9.40 14.35
CA GLU A 353 -1.47 9.42 13.69
C GLU A 353 -0.96 8.03 13.34
N SER A 354 -0.18 7.92 12.27
CA SER A 354 0.61 6.73 11.96
C SER A 354 2.11 7.02 12.10
N LYS A 355 2.85 6.05 12.65
CA LYS A 355 4.31 6.16 12.77
C LYS A 355 4.99 5.74 11.49
N PRO A 356 6.08 6.40 11.07
CA PRO A 356 6.86 5.92 9.92
C PRO A 356 7.38 4.50 10.16
N ALA A 357 7.41 3.70 9.10
CA ALA A 357 8.01 2.37 9.13
C ALA A 357 9.03 2.24 8.00
N LEU A 358 10.29 2.08 8.35
CA LEU A 358 11.35 1.80 7.37
C LEU A 358 11.29 0.33 6.97
N THR A 359 11.48 0.04 5.70
CA THR A 359 11.63 -1.32 5.20
C THR A 359 13.05 -1.84 5.46
N ASP A 360 13.20 -3.16 5.42
CA ASP A 360 14.50 -3.81 5.69
C ASP A 360 15.49 -3.57 4.53
N LYS A 361 16.68 -3.04 4.84
CA LYS A 361 17.68 -2.69 3.83
C LYS A 361 18.23 -3.89 3.05
N LYS A 362 18.28 -5.08 3.65
CA LYS A 362 18.72 -6.28 2.93
C LYS A 362 17.66 -6.71 1.95
N LEU A 363 16.40 -6.66 2.34
CA LEU A 363 15.28 -6.95 1.44
C LEU A 363 15.21 -5.95 0.29
N GLN A 364 15.43 -4.65 0.56
CA GLN A 364 15.53 -3.63 -0.49
C GLN A 364 16.60 -4.00 -1.53
N GLN A 365 17.80 -4.39 -1.07
CA GLN A 365 18.91 -4.79 -1.95
C GLN A 365 18.58 -6.05 -2.74
N VAL A 366 17.92 -7.04 -2.13
CA VAL A 366 17.48 -8.27 -2.83
C VAL A 366 16.46 -7.92 -3.91
N ILE A 367 15.48 -7.07 -3.63
CA ILE A 367 14.48 -6.63 -4.61
C ILE A 367 15.15 -5.88 -5.77
N ASP A 368 16.02 -4.92 -5.48
CA ASP A 368 16.74 -4.14 -6.50
C ASP A 368 17.60 -5.04 -7.41
N ALA A 369 18.40 -5.92 -6.80
CA ALA A 369 19.22 -6.87 -7.55
C ALA A 369 18.38 -7.84 -8.39
N THR A 370 17.26 -8.30 -7.84
CA THR A 370 16.32 -9.20 -8.54
C THR A 370 15.71 -8.48 -9.74
N ALA A 371 15.17 -7.27 -9.57
CA ALA A 371 14.59 -6.49 -10.65
C ALA A 371 15.61 -6.22 -11.76
N LYS A 372 16.83 -5.81 -11.42
CA LYS A 372 17.94 -5.61 -12.39
C LYS A 372 18.32 -6.88 -13.10
N SER A 373 18.34 -8.03 -12.44
CA SER A 373 18.62 -9.32 -13.06
C SER A 373 17.56 -9.75 -14.08
N LEU A 374 16.33 -9.24 -13.92
CA LEU A 374 15.23 -9.40 -14.85
C LEU A 374 15.24 -8.38 -16.00
N GLY A 375 16.17 -7.43 -15.99
CA GLY A 375 16.32 -6.36 -16.98
C GLY A 375 15.47 -5.13 -16.71
N PHE A 376 14.90 -4.98 -15.51
CA PHE A 376 14.05 -3.85 -15.14
C PHE A 376 14.83 -2.69 -14.57
N THR A 377 14.38 -1.47 -14.85
CA THR A 377 14.83 -0.25 -14.20
C THR A 377 14.24 -0.17 -12.79
N THR A 378 15.02 0.37 -11.86
CA THR A 378 14.60 0.48 -10.44
C THR A 378 14.81 1.88 -9.91
N GLN A 379 13.97 2.29 -8.95
CA GLN A 379 14.14 3.51 -8.16
C GLN A 379 13.80 3.25 -6.70
N PHE A 380 14.68 3.73 -5.81
CA PHE A 380 14.38 3.75 -4.39
C PHE A 380 13.47 4.93 -4.09
N MET A 381 12.38 4.68 -3.35
CA MET A 381 11.36 5.68 -3.09
C MET A 381 10.60 5.40 -1.79
N GLN A 382 9.96 6.41 -1.22
CA GLN A 382 9.04 6.21 -0.10
C GLN A 382 7.62 5.86 -0.58
N SER A 383 6.84 5.16 0.25
CA SER A 383 5.38 5.18 0.12
C SER A 383 4.82 6.42 0.79
N GLY A 384 4.06 7.21 0.05
CA GLY A 384 3.29 8.34 0.56
C GLY A 384 1.95 7.93 1.21
N ALA A 385 1.50 6.69 0.98
CA ALA A 385 0.30 6.10 1.56
C ALA A 385 0.64 5.18 2.74
N GLY A 386 -0.34 4.89 3.62
CA GLY A 386 -0.23 3.86 4.64
C GLY A 386 -0.44 2.48 4.03
N HIS A 387 0.14 1.42 4.61
CA HIS A 387 -0.01 0.04 4.17
C HIS A 387 0.05 -0.92 5.35
N ASP A 388 -0.46 -2.14 5.17
CA ASP A 388 -0.35 -3.22 6.16
C ASP A 388 1.10 -3.54 6.52
N SER A 389 2.01 -3.45 5.56
CA SER A 389 3.48 -3.58 5.75
C SER A 389 4.03 -2.67 6.85
N GLN A 390 3.38 -1.53 7.13
CA GLN A 390 3.78 -0.59 8.20
C GLN A 390 3.71 -1.25 9.58
N HIS A 391 2.71 -2.07 9.80
CA HIS A 391 2.55 -2.80 11.05
C HIS A 391 3.42 -4.06 11.08
N ILE A 392 3.49 -4.81 9.97
CA ILE A 392 4.31 -6.02 9.88
C ILE A 392 5.81 -5.71 10.09
N ALA A 393 6.28 -4.54 9.63
CA ALA A 393 7.66 -4.09 9.86
C ALA A 393 8.07 -4.00 11.34
N THR A 394 7.11 -3.97 12.28
CA THR A 394 7.39 -3.98 13.72
C THR A 394 7.80 -5.37 14.25
N ILE A 395 7.42 -6.44 13.53
CA ILE A 395 7.62 -7.83 13.97
C ILE A 395 8.50 -8.66 13.03
N ALA A 396 8.70 -8.22 11.79
CA ALA A 396 9.47 -8.96 10.78
C ALA A 396 10.26 -8.02 9.87
N PRO A 397 11.38 -8.48 9.25
CA PRO A 397 11.93 -7.83 8.09
C PRO A 397 10.86 -7.69 7.01
N SER A 398 10.58 -6.45 6.57
CA SER A 398 9.47 -6.14 5.66
C SER A 398 9.98 -5.32 4.49
N ALA A 399 9.45 -5.55 3.29
CA ALA A 399 9.72 -4.73 2.12
C ALA A 399 8.51 -4.68 1.19
N MET A 400 8.45 -3.62 0.37
CA MET A 400 7.42 -3.44 -0.64
C MET A 400 8.03 -3.20 -2.02
N ILE A 401 7.31 -3.65 -3.03
CA ILE A 401 7.64 -3.49 -4.44
C ILE A 401 6.53 -2.65 -5.06
N PHE A 402 6.88 -1.53 -5.70
CA PHE A 402 5.92 -0.72 -6.42
C PHE A 402 6.02 -0.92 -7.93
N ILE A 403 4.87 -0.80 -8.59
CA ILE A 403 4.74 -0.69 -10.04
C ILE A 403 4.07 0.65 -10.41
N PRO A 404 4.24 1.14 -11.65
CA PRO A 404 3.65 2.39 -12.09
C PRO A 404 2.13 2.42 -11.96
N SER A 405 1.59 3.56 -11.53
CA SER A 405 0.18 3.93 -11.62
C SER A 405 0.00 4.94 -12.74
N VAL A 406 -0.83 4.62 -13.74
CA VAL A 406 -1.06 5.48 -14.90
C VAL A 406 -1.69 6.80 -14.47
N GLY A 407 -1.06 7.90 -14.83
CA GLY A 407 -1.45 9.24 -14.42
C GLY A 407 -1.29 9.51 -12.92
N GLY A 408 -0.69 8.61 -12.16
CA GLY A 408 -0.57 8.70 -10.71
C GLY A 408 -1.91 8.66 -9.97
N ILE A 409 -2.93 8.05 -10.59
CA ILE A 409 -4.30 8.03 -10.07
C ILE A 409 -4.48 6.82 -9.16
N SER A 410 -4.98 7.04 -7.95
CA SER A 410 -5.47 6.01 -7.03
C SER A 410 -6.70 6.50 -6.28
N HIS A 411 -7.40 5.61 -5.54
CA HIS A 411 -8.66 5.88 -4.85
C HIS A 411 -9.72 6.49 -5.79
N SER A 412 -9.80 5.97 -7.01
CA SER A 412 -10.64 6.49 -8.08
C SER A 412 -11.02 5.39 -9.06
N PRO A 413 -12.21 5.44 -9.68
CA PRO A 413 -12.57 4.52 -10.77
C PRO A 413 -11.67 4.62 -12.01
N LYS A 414 -10.82 5.65 -12.08
CA LYS A 414 -9.83 5.85 -13.16
C LYS A 414 -8.46 5.23 -12.85
N GLU A 415 -8.31 4.62 -11.69
CA GLU A 415 -7.09 3.92 -11.31
C GLU A 415 -6.75 2.83 -12.31
N PHE A 416 -5.51 2.80 -12.75
CA PHE A 416 -5.05 1.84 -13.75
C PHE A 416 -3.56 1.57 -13.63
N SER A 417 -3.18 0.31 -13.78
CA SER A 417 -1.81 -0.13 -14.06
C SER A 417 -1.84 -1.10 -15.23
N THR A 418 -0.81 -1.10 -16.09
CA THR A 418 -0.80 -1.94 -17.27
C THR A 418 -0.56 -3.41 -16.93
N ALA A 419 -1.06 -4.34 -17.76
CA ALA A 419 -0.80 -5.77 -17.60
C ALA A 419 0.71 -6.09 -17.57
N THR A 420 1.51 -5.34 -18.35
CA THR A 420 2.96 -5.47 -18.37
C THR A 420 3.59 -5.04 -17.05
N ASP A 421 3.16 -3.93 -16.45
CA ASP A 421 3.69 -3.47 -15.17
C ASP A 421 3.32 -4.44 -14.05
N MET A 422 2.08 -4.95 -14.05
CA MET A 422 1.64 -5.99 -13.11
C MET A 422 2.48 -7.27 -13.23
N GLU A 423 2.75 -7.71 -14.46
CA GLU A 423 3.61 -8.87 -14.73
C GLU A 423 5.04 -8.64 -14.25
N ASN A 424 5.60 -7.46 -14.51
CA ASN A 424 6.95 -7.08 -14.07
C ASN A 424 7.06 -7.13 -12.55
N GLY A 425 6.15 -6.47 -11.82
CA GLY A 425 6.14 -6.48 -10.37
C GLY A 425 5.96 -7.88 -9.76
N ALA A 426 5.04 -8.66 -10.30
CA ALA A 426 4.80 -10.03 -9.83
C ALA A 426 5.98 -10.97 -10.13
N ASN A 427 6.70 -10.77 -11.24
CA ASN A 427 7.95 -11.48 -11.50
C ASN A 427 9.05 -11.13 -10.49
N VAL A 428 9.16 -9.84 -10.13
CA VAL A 428 10.10 -9.41 -9.08
C VAL A 428 9.72 -10.03 -7.73
N LEU A 429 8.43 -10.06 -7.37
CA LEU A 429 7.96 -10.71 -6.15
C LEU A 429 8.32 -12.21 -6.14
N LEU A 430 7.99 -12.96 -7.21
CA LEU A 430 8.31 -14.39 -7.35
C LEU A 430 9.80 -14.66 -7.19
N GLN A 431 10.62 -13.93 -7.93
CA GLN A 431 12.07 -14.16 -7.93
C GLN A 431 12.72 -13.71 -6.60
N THR A 432 12.20 -12.67 -5.95
CA THR A 432 12.62 -12.25 -4.61
C THR A 432 12.33 -13.35 -3.59
N ILE A 433 11.13 -13.95 -3.60
CA ILE A 433 10.79 -15.09 -2.73
C ILE A 433 11.76 -16.25 -2.95
N LEU A 434 12.06 -16.58 -4.20
CA LEU A 434 12.99 -17.65 -4.54
C LEU A 434 14.45 -17.35 -4.17
N GLN A 435 14.86 -16.08 -4.07
CA GLN A 435 16.17 -15.72 -3.54
C GLN A 435 16.21 -15.87 -2.01
N LEU A 436 15.20 -15.37 -1.32
CA LEU A 436 15.08 -15.48 0.14
C LEU A 436 14.95 -16.94 0.62
N ASP A 437 14.44 -17.83 -0.22
CA ASP A 437 14.31 -19.27 0.07
C ASP A 437 15.67 -19.99 0.10
N LYS A 438 16.75 -19.33 -0.29
CA LYS A 438 18.12 -19.89 -0.29
C LYS A 438 18.92 -19.56 0.96
N ASP A 439 18.46 -18.54 1.73
CA ASP A 439 19.09 -18.09 2.95
C ASP A 439 18.68 -18.97 4.14
#